data_488c77ea63c07b562a6b3383ed3c5e6c
#
_entry.id   488c77ea63c07b562a6b3383ed3c5e6c
#
_cell.length_a   1.000
_cell.length_b   1.000
_cell.length_c   1.000
_cell.angle_alpha   90.00
_cell.angle_beta   90.00
_cell.angle_gamma   90.00
#
_symmetry.space_group_name_H-M   'P 1'
#
loop_
_entity.id
_entity.type
_entity.pdbx_description
1 polymer ?
#
loop_
_entity_poly.entity_id
_entity_poly.type
_entity_poly.pdbx_seq_one_letter_code
_entity_poly.pdbx_strand_id
1 'polypeptide(L)'
;MKLLTSGIIALASAGLLLLGACSKESKTSDTASNTAAAPTSPATTTAKAESSKGSKSKGGQVVESGKYHLEFVPEKEGNETHLDLYLQKGDTHEAISNAKVTADVQLPDGKQKTIPLSYDASGKHYAGVLKEKVTGQYQVKITAAIGSEKADGRFNFVRVGDSLP
;
A
#
# COMPACT_ATOMS: atom_id res chain seq x y z
N MET A 1 12.01 -8.91 -45.48
CA MET A 1 12.61 -7.67 -46.04
C MET A 1 11.70 -6.51 -45.75
N LYS A 2 12.09 -5.66 -44.83
CA LYS A 2 12.01 -4.19 -44.85
C LYS A 2 12.52 -3.67 -43.51
N LEU A 3 13.63 -3.00 -43.67
CA LEU A 3 14.45 -2.33 -42.66
C LEU A 3 13.91 -0.94 -42.34
N LEU A 4 14.37 -0.44 -41.19
CA LEU A 4 14.66 0.96 -40.84
C LEU A 4 13.48 1.86 -40.46
N THR A 5 13.50 2.47 -39.27
CA THR A 5 14.15 3.78 -39.16
C THR A 5 14.43 4.14 -37.69
N SER A 6 15.67 4.49 -37.43
CA SER A 6 16.19 5.20 -36.26
C SER A 6 15.53 6.57 -36.09
N GLY A 7 15.30 6.95 -34.82
CA GLY A 7 14.97 8.32 -34.45
C GLY A 7 15.59 8.66 -33.09
N ILE A 8 16.83 9.14 -33.11
CA ILE A 8 17.51 9.75 -31.96
C ILE A 8 17.05 11.21 -31.90
N ILE A 9 16.46 11.61 -30.77
CA ILE A 9 16.31 13.03 -30.43
C ILE A 9 16.95 13.23 -29.04
N ALA A 10 18.15 13.79 -29.07
CA ALA A 10 18.83 14.39 -27.96
C ALA A 10 18.33 15.82 -27.78
N LEU A 11 17.86 16.17 -26.61
CA LEU A 11 17.65 17.54 -26.19
C LEU A 11 18.31 17.75 -24.83
N ALA A 12 19.47 18.34 -24.89
CA ALA A 12 20.17 18.96 -23.78
C ALA A 12 19.52 20.31 -23.48
N SER A 13 19.21 20.59 -22.25
CA SER A 13 19.03 21.95 -21.74
C SER A 13 19.67 22.09 -20.37
N ALA A 14 20.75 22.86 -20.39
CA ALA A 14 21.49 23.35 -19.25
C ALA A 14 20.79 24.60 -18.67
N GLY A 15 20.97 24.81 -17.37
CA GLY A 15 21.02 26.17 -16.80
C GLY A 15 19.88 26.57 -15.91
N LEU A 16 20.06 26.71 -14.61
CA LEU A 16 20.32 27.99 -13.95
C LEU A 16 20.46 27.82 -12.44
N LEU A 17 21.64 28.14 -11.94
CA LEU A 17 21.95 28.35 -10.52
C LEU A 17 21.42 29.75 -10.12
N LEU A 18 20.64 29.81 -9.04
CA LEU A 18 20.44 31.06 -8.31
C LEU A 18 20.79 30.85 -6.84
N LEU A 19 21.97 31.30 -6.50
CA LEU A 19 22.43 31.58 -5.15
C LEU A 19 21.71 32.85 -4.64
N GLY A 20 21.02 32.73 -3.53
CA GLY A 20 20.44 33.83 -2.79
C GLY A 20 20.83 33.74 -1.32
N ALA A 21 21.99 34.27 -0.99
CA ALA A 21 22.39 34.54 0.39
C ALA A 21 21.75 35.85 0.87
N CYS A 22 21.16 35.84 2.06
CA CYS A 22 20.96 37.04 2.87
C CYS A 22 21.13 36.70 4.34
N SER A 23 22.30 37.08 4.82
CA SER A 23 22.62 37.34 6.23
C SER A 23 21.80 38.50 6.77
N LYS A 24 21.32 38.40 8.00
CA LYS A 24 21.40 39.52 8.93
C LYS A 24 21.36 39.07 10.38
N GLU A 25 22.45 39.40 11.05
CA GLU A 25 22.75 39.37 12.46
C GLU A 25 21.91 40.34 13.27
N SER A 26 21.53 40.00 14.50
CA SER A 26 21.52 40.86 15.71
C SER A 26 21.11 40.00 16.91
N LYS A 27 21.98 39.62 17.70
CA LYS A 27 22.52 39.89 19.03
C LYS A 27 21.49 40.35 20.09
N THR A 28 21.29 39.64 21.13
CA THR A 28 21.66 39.77 22.52
C THR A 28 20.70 39.08 23.48
N SER A 29 21.30 38.24 24.31
CA SER A 29 21.22 38.08 25.76
C SER A 29 20.09 37.34 26.46
N ASP A 30 20.58 36.29 27.09
CA ASP A 30 20.40 35.81 28.47
C ASP A 30 19.09 35.14 28.90
N THR A 31 19.32 34.00 29.34
CA THR A 31 19.07 33.38 30.65
C THR A 31 18.46 32.01 30.55
N ALA A 32 19.19 31.07 31.12
CA ALA A 32 18.95 29.65 31.27
C ALA A 32 17.54 29.27 31.76
N SER A 33 16.96 28.22 31.18
CA SER A 33 16.37 27.17 31.99
C SER A 33 16.30 25.86 31.19
N ASN A 34 16.95 24.90 31.75
CA ASN A 34 17.07 23.51 31.31
C ASN A 34 15.71 22.82 31.45
N THR A 35 15.15 22.33 30.35
CA THR A 35 14.16 21.20 30.44
C THR A 35 14.28 20.38 29.17
N ALA A 36 14.75 19.16 29.35
CA ALA A 36 14.86 18.13 28.34
C ALA A 36 13.48 17.83 27.74
N ALA A 37 13.33 18.09 26.44
CA ALA A 37 12.22 17.55 25.67
C ALA A 37 12.68 16.28 24.97
N ALA A 38 12.11 15.16 25.37
CA ALA A 38 12.26 13.87 24.74
C ALA A 38 11.69 13.90 23.32
N PRO A 39 12.25 13.11 22.36
CA PRO A 39 11.70 13.02 21.02
C PRO A 39 10.35 12.30 21.08
N THR A 40 9.30 12.99 20.66
CA THR A 40 7.98 12.45 20.44
C THR A 40 8.03 11.41 19.32
N SER A 41 7.87 10.16 19.69
CA SER A 41 7.57 9.03 18.81
C SER A 41 6.31 9.34 17.99
N PRO A 42 6.26 9.04 16.68
CA PRO A 42 5.04 9.20 15.92
C PRO A 42 4.00 8.21 16.45
N ALA A 43 2.85 8.75 16.83
CA ALA A 43 1.71 8.00 17.31
C ALA A 43 1.32 6.91 16.30
N THR A 44 1.40 5.67 16.74
CA THR A 44 0.74 4.53 16.11
C THR A 44 -0.76 4.78 16.14
N THR A 45 -1.31 5.20 15.02
CA THR A 45 -2.77 5.25 14.88
C THR A 45 -3.25 3.81 14.75
N THR A 46 -3.65 3.25 15.89
CA THR A 46 -4.43 2.02 15.93
C THR A 46 -5.76 2.31 15.26
N ALA A 47 -5.91 1.84 14.02
CA ALA A 47 -7.20 1.88 13.34
C ALA A 47 -8.16 0.99 14.13
N LYS A 48 -9.06 1.63 14.87
CA LYS A 48 -10.19 0.99 15.55
C LYS A 48 -11.08 0.42 14.45
N ALA A 49 -11.25 -0.90 14.46
CA ALA A 49 -12.22 -1.58 13.62
C ALA A 49 -13.62 -1.13 14.07
N GLU A 50 -14.24 -0.23 13.32
CA GLU A 50 -15.68 0.04 13.46
C GLU A 50 -16.43 -0.93 12.57
N SER A 51 -17.13 -1.84 13.22
CA SER A 51 -18.08 -2.77 12.63
C SER A 51 -19.25 -1.98 12.04
N SER A 52 -19.24 -1.73 10.74
CA SER A 52 -20.42 -1.24 10.03
C SER A 52 -21.35 -2.41 9.68
N LYS A 53 -22.57 -2.29 10.14
CA LYS A 53 -23.70 -3.20 9.98
C LYS A 53 -24.07 -3.34 8.50
N GLY A 54 -23.82 -4.51 7.84
CA GLY A 54 -24.44 -4.77 6.56
C GLY A 54 -23.82 -5.85 5.67
N SER A 55 -22.54 -6.09 5.69
CA SER A 55 -21.89 -7.20 5.01
C SER A 55 -21.24 -8.11 6.04
N LYS A 56 -21.37 -9.44 5.87
CA LYS A 56 -20.61 -10.37 6.72
C LYS A 56 -19.13 -10.18 6.36
N SER A 57 -18.38 -9.50 7.22
CA SER A 57 -16.92 -9.44 7.12
C SER A 57 -16.35 -10.85 6.94
N LYS A 58 -15.35 -10.97 6.11
CA LYS A 58 -14.60 -12.22 5.89
C LYS A 58 -13.50 -12.43 6.92
N GLY A 59 -13.38 -11.53 7.89
CA GLY A 59 -12.38 -11.58 8.95
C GLY A 59 -11.05 -10.95 8.57
N GLY A 60 -11.03 -10.20 7.46
CA GLY A 60 -9.87 -9.50 6.96
C GLY A 60 -9.64 -8.13 7.60
N GLN A 61 -8.58 -7.47 7.17
CA GLN A 61 -8.32 -6.08 7.50
C GLN A 61 -9.10 -5.18 6.55
N VAL A 62 -9.75 -4.17 7.10
CA VAL A 62 -10.61 -3.24 6.36
C VAL A 62 -9.97 -1.88 6.24
N VAL A 63 -10.04 -1.28 5.05
CA VAL A 63 -9.68 0.11 4.76
C VAL A 63 -10.79 0.74 3.93
N GLU A 64 -11.28 1.88 4.38
CA GLU A 64 -12.18 2.72 3.60
C GLU A 64 -11.36 3.68 2.73
N SER A 65 -11.63 3.71 1.43
CA SER A 65 -10.95 4.56 0.45
C SER A 65 -11.97 5.35 -0.35
N GLY A 66 -12.29 6.56 0.11
CA GLY A 66 -13.37 7.37 -0.44
C GLY A 66 -14.72 6.67 -0.29
N LYS A 67 -15.36 6.36 -1.41
CA LYS A 67 -16.66 5.64 -1.45
C LYS A 67 -16.51 4.11 -1.57
N TYR A 68 -15.31 3.59 -1.36
CA TYR A 68 -14.99 2.17 -1.53
C TYR A 68 -14.57 1.54 -0.22
N HIS A 69 -15.05 0.31 -0.01
CA HIS A 69 -14.69 -0.58 1.10
C HIS A 69 -13.76 -1.66 0.58
N LEU A 70 -12.58 -1.76 1.18
CA LEU A 70 -11.55 -2.73 0.85
C LEU A 70 -11.33 -3.64 2.05
N GLU A 71 -11.68 -4.92 1.93
CA GLU A 71 -11.38 -5.93 2.95
C GLU A 71 -10.34 -6.90 2.39
N PHE A 72 -9.16 -6.97 3.02
CA PHE A 72 -8.05 -7.81 2.59
C PHE A 72 -7.89 -9.01 3.51
N VAL A 73 -7.90 -10.20 2.92
CA VAL A 73 -7.81 -11.49 3.60
C VAL A 73 -6.61 -12.26 3.05
N PRO A 74 -5.46 -12.27 3.73
CA PRO A 74 -4.35 -13.14 3.38
C PRO A 74 -4.56 -14.54 3.95
N GLU A 75 -4.55 -15.57 3.12
CA GLU A 75 -4.69 -16.96 3.54
C GLU A 75 -3.43 -17.77 3.20
N LYS A 76 -2.85 -18.44 4.19
CA LYS A 76 -1.72 -19.32 3.97
C LYS A 76 -2.20 -20.67 3.45
N GLU A 77 -1.72 -21.09 2.28
CA GLU A 77 -1.94 -22.40 1.72
C GLU A 77 -0.60 -23.06 1.39
N GLY A 78 -0.17 -23.98 2.24
CA GLY A 78 1.13 -24.62 2.12
C GLY A 78 2.27 -23.60 2.04
N ASN A 79 2.99 -23.59 0.91
CA ASN A 79 4.11 -22.68 0.66
C ASN A 79 3.73 -21.35 0.01
N GLU A 80 2.48 -21.12 -0.26
CA GLU A 80 1.94 -19.94 -0.91
C GLU A 80 1.07 -19.14 0.06
N THR A 81 0.76 -17.90 -0.31
CA THR A 81 -0.22 -17.09 0.40
C THR A 81 -1.21 -16.57 -0.63
N HIS A 82 -2.47 -16.90 -0.47
CA HIS A 82 -3.55 -16.30 -1.23
C HIS A 82 -3.79 -14.89 -0.73
N LEU A 83 -3.94 -13.96 -1.65
CA LEU A 83 -4.18 -12.54 -1.39
C LEU A 83 -5.58 -12.24 -1.90
N ASP A 84 -6.57 -12.29 -1.03
CA ASP A 84 -7.96 -12.08 -1.39
C ASP A 84 -8.38 -10.67 -1.00
N LEU A 85 -8.93 -9.94 -1.96
CA LEU A 85 -9.46 -8.60 -1.76
C LEU A 85 -10.94 -8.53 -2.11
N TYR A 86 -11.77 -8.24 -1.13
CA TYR A 86 -13.16 -7.89 -1.31
C TYR A 86 -13.25 -6.38 -1.54
N LEU A 87 -13.45 -5.99 -2.79
CA LEU A 87 -13.63 -4.61 -3.20
C LEU A 87 -15.12 -4.33 -3.37
N GLN A 88 -15.66 -3.43 -2.58
CA GLN A 88 -17.09 -3.17 -2.50
C GLN A 88 -17.39 -1.67 -2.50
N LYS A 89 -18.64 -1.29 -2.78
CA LYS A 89 -19.14 0.06 -2.50
C LYS A 89 -19.26 0.24 -0.99
N GLY A 90 -18.83 1.40 -0.47
CA GLY A 90 -18.85 1.65 0.97
C GLY A 90 -20.24 1.76 1.59
N ASP A 91 -21.23 2.16 0.80
CA ASP A 91 -22.63 2.36 1.25
C ASP A 91 -23.46 1.06 1.22
N THR A 92 -23.36 0.29 0.13
CA THR A 92 -24.20 -0.89 -0.12
C THR A 92 -23.47 -2.21 0.07
N HIS A 93 -22.15 -2.20 0.17
CA HIS A 93 -21.27 -3.37 0.18
C HIS A 93 -21.49 -4.29 -1.06
N GLU A 94 -21.95 -3.71 -2.15
CA GLU A 94 -22.06 -4.40 -3.42
C GLU A 94 -20.66 -4.61 -4.01
N ALA A 95 -20.35 -5.85 -4.42
CA ALA A 95 -19.06 -6.20 -4.99
C ALA A 95 -18.82 -5.47 -6.32
N ILE A 96 -17.60 -4.95 -6.51
CA ILE A 96 -17.15 -4.29 -7.74
C ILE A 96 -16.29 -5.28 -8.52
N SER A 97 -16.77 -5.75 -9.67
CA SER A 97 -16.13 -6.80 -10.46
C SER A 97 -15.28 -6.29 -11.63
N ASN A 98 -15.35 -5.02 -11.95
CA ASN A 98 -14.76 -4.42 -13.16
C ASN A 98 -13.56 -3.51 -12.87
N ALA A 99 -12.80 -3.77 -11.80
CA ALA A 99 -11.60 -3.03 -11.47
C ALA A 99 -10.33 -3.74 -11.97
N LYS A 100 -9.29 -2.96 -12.24
CA LYS A 100 -7.93 -3.47 -12.37
C LYS A 100 -7.25 -3.37 -11.01
N VAL A 101 -6.98 -4.51 -10.38
CA VAL A 101 -6.43 -4.57 -9.03
C VAL A 101 -4.98 -5.07 -9.05
N THR A 102 -4.14 -4.42 -8.25
CA THR A 102 -2.74 -4.78 -8.10
C THR A 102 -2.36 -4.71 -6.62
N ALA A 103 -1.61 -5.71 -6.16
CA ALA A 103 -0.98 -5.75 -4.85
C ALA A 103 0.53 -5.54 -4.98
N ASP A 104 1.06 -4.46 -4.41
CA ASP A 104 2.49 -4.24 -4.23
C ASP A 104 2.87 -4.75 -2.85
N VAL A 105 3.62 -5.83 -2.82
CA VAL A 105 3.99 -6.55 -1.59
C VAL A 105 5.45 -6.31 -1.26
N GLN A 106 5.70 -5.76 -0.08
CA GLN A 106 7.04 -5.69 0.50
C GLN A 106 7.25 -6.90 1.41
N LEU A 107 8.29 -7.67 1.10
CA LEU A 107 8.68 -8.87 1.82
C LEU A 107 9.50 -8.52 3.08
N PRO A 108 9.58 -9.42 4.07
CA PRO A 108 10.39 -9.22 5.27
C PRO A 108 11.89 -9.01 5.00
N ASP A 109 12.41 -9.52 3.88
CA ASP A 109 13.79 -9.33 3.43
C ASP A 109 14.03 -8.01 2.67
N GLY A 110 13.02 -7.14 2.60
CA GLY A 110 13.07 -5.85 1.92
C GLY A 110 12.80 -5.88 0.42
N LYS A 111 12.68 -7.05 -0.19
CA LYS A 111 12.32 -7.17 -1.61
C LYS A 111 10.86 -6.77 -1.83
N GLN A 112 10.55 -6.38 -3.05
CA GLN A 112 9.20 -6.00 -3.47
C GLN A 112 8.72 -6.88 -4.61
N LYS A 113 7.42 -7.18 -4.60
CA LYS A 113 6.72 -7.90 -5.67
C LYS A 113 5.39 -7.22 -5.97
N THR A 114 5.10 -7.10 -7.25
CA THR A 114 3.82 -6.62 -7.75
C THR A 114 3.02 -7.81 -8.27
N ILE A 115 1.82 -8.02 -7.72
CA ILE A 115 0.95 -9.16 -8.03
C ILE A 115 -0.36 -8.61 -8.57
N PRO A 116 -0.72 -8.89 -9.83
CA PRO A 116 -2.06 -8.59 -10.32
C PRO A 116 -3.07 -9.54 -9.65
N LEU A 117 -4.21 -8.99 -9.22
CA LEU A 117 -5.31 -9.78 -8.69
C LEU A 117 -6.42 -9.86 -9.76
N SER A 118 -6.91 -11.07 -9.99
CA SER A 118 -8.00 -11.36 -10.93
C SER A 118 -9.32 -11.53 -10.21
N TYR A 119 -10.43 -11.07 -10.82
CA TYR A 119 -11.74 -11.21 -10.21
C TYR A 119 -12.23 -12.66 -10.28
N ASP A 120 -12.55 -13.22 -9.13
CA ASP A 120 -13.28 -14.48 -8.98
C ASP A 120 -14.77 -14.19 -8.76
N ALA A 121 -15.57 -14.55 -9.75
CA ALA A 121 -17.01 -14.33 -9.72
C ALA A 121 -17.73 -15.24 -8.69
N SER A 122 -17.18 -16.40 -8.37
CA SER A 122 -17.75 -17.33 -7.41
C SER A 122 -17.62 -16.82 -5.98
N GLY A 123 -16.46 -16.29 -5.63
CA GLY A 123 -16.18 -15.71 -4.33
C GLY A 123 -16.53 -14.22 -4.24
N LYS A 124 -16.81 -13.55 -5.37
CA LYS A 124 -17.05 -12.10 -5.48
C LYS A 124 -15.91 -11.27 -4.91
N HIS A 125 -14.69 -11.67 -5.17
CA HIS A 125 -13.47 -11.01 -4.71
C HIS A 125 -12.39 -11.02 -5.79
N TYR A 126 -11.30 -10.29 -5.55
CA TYR A 126 -10.10 -10.34 -6.37
C TYR A 126 -9.07 -11.23 -5.70
N ALA A 127 -8.51 -12.20 -6.42
CA ALA A 127 -7.57 -13.16 -5.90
C ALA A 127 -6.23 -13.11 -6.65
N GLY A 128 -5.15 -13.31 -5.91
CA GLY A 128 -3.80 -13.48 -6.41
C GLY A 128 -2.98 -14.40 -5.51
N VAL A 129 -1.85 -14.90 -6.00
CA VAL A 129 -1.00 -15.83 -5.23
C VAL A 129 0.40 -15.28 -5.07
N LEU A 130 0.84 -15.15 -3.83
CA LEU A 130 2.20 -14.83 -3.45
C LEU A 130 2.98 -16.13 -3.18
N LYS A 131 3.93 -16.45 -4.09
CA LYS A 131 4.77 -17.66 -3.99
C LYS A 131 6.07 -17.37 -3.22
N GLU A 132 5.94 -17.01 -1.96
CA GLU A 132 7.08 -16.69 -1.08
C GLU A 132 7.00 -17.47 0.22
N LYS A 133 8.19 -17.95 0.67
CA LYS A 133 8.32 -18.74 1.89
C LYS A 133 8.96 -17.97 3.06
N VAL A 134 9.37 -16.74 2.81
CA VAL A 134 10.06 -15.93 3.83
C VAL A 134 9.11 -15.70 5.00
N THR A 135 9.57 -16.02 6.21
CA THR A 135 8.80 -15.76 7.44
C THR A 135 9.01 -14.33 7.90
N GLY A 136 8.00 -13.76 8.51
CA GLY A 136 8.06 -12.40 9.03
C GLY A 136 6.86 -11.55 8.57
N GLN A 137 7.00 -10.25 8.76
CA GLN A 137 5.93 -9.30 8.44
C GLN A 137 6.01 -8.85 6.99
N TYR A 138 4.90 -8.95 6.29
CA TYR A 138 4.68 -8.45 4.94
C TYR A 138 3.86 -7.17 5.01
N GLN A 139 4.19 -6.20 4.15
CA GLN A 139 3.38 -5.01 3.94
C GLN A 139 2.79 -5.07 2.53
N VAL A 140 1.52 -4.77 2.40
CA VAL A 140 0.80 -4.84 1.14
C VAL A 140 0.12 -3.51 0.85
N LYS A 141 0.41 -2.94 -0.30
CA LYS A 141 -0.35 -1.81 -0.84
C LYS A 141 -1.23 -2.32 -1.96
N ILE A 142 -2.53 -2.26 -1.77
CA ILE A 142 -3.52 -2.54 -2.82
C ILE A 142 -3.83 -1.24 -3.57
N THR A 143 -3.90 -1.36 -4.89
CA THR A 143 -4.39 -0.30 -5.78
C THR A 143 -5.44 -0.90 -6.70
N ALA A 144 -6.64 -0.32 -6.71
CA ALA A 144 -7.75 -0.69 -7.57
C ALA A 144 -8.13 0.49 -8.48
N ALA A 145 -8.00 0.31 -9.79
CA ALA A 145 -8.49 1.27 -10.78
C ALA A 145 -9.90 0.86 -11.23
N ILE A 146 -10.89 1.73 -11.01
CA ILE A 146 -12.32 1.49 -11.21
C ILE A 146 -12.84 2.54 -12.19
N GLY A 147 -12.80 2.23 -13.49
CA GLY A 147 -13.07 3.23 -14.53
C GLY A 147 -12.06 4.37 -14.47
N SER A 148 -12.52 5.59 -14.24
CA SER A 148 -11.68 6.79 -14.06
C SER A 148 -11.27 7.06 -12.62
N GLU A 149 -11.77 6.27 -11.67
CA GLU A 149 -11.51 6.43 -10.23
C GLU A 149 -10.46 5.44 -9.74
N LYS A 150 -9.95 5.69 -8.55
CA LYS A 150 -8.95 4.86 -7.90
C LYS A 150 -9.28 4.70 -6.42
N ALA A 151 -9.15 3.48 -5.92
CA ALA A 151 -9.15 3.19 -4.50
C ALA A 151 -7.81 2.54 -4.13
N ASP A 152 -7.27 2.88 -2.97
CA ASP A 152 -6.06 2.24 -2.45
C ASP A 152 -6.14 2.03 -0.94
N GLY A 153 -5.47 0.97 -0.49
CA GLY A 153 -5.37 0.60 0.91
C GLY A 153 -4.00 0.03 1.25
N ARG A 154 -3.62 0.13 2.52
CA ARG A 154 -2.40 -0.47 3.06
C ARG A 154 -2.78 -1.49 4.10
N PHE A 155 -2.18 -2.66 3.98
CA PHE A 155 -2.45 -3.82 4.81
C PHE A 155 -1.12 -4.45 5.24
N ASN A 156 -1.17 -5.34 6.20
CA ASN A 156 -0.01 -6.14 6.59
C ASN A 156 -0.47 -7.53 7.02
N PHE A 157 0.43 -8.50 6.94
CA PHE A 157 0.21 -9.81 7.52
C PHE A 157 1.54 -10.42 7.96
N VAL A 158 1.46 -11.40 8.85
CA VAL A 158 2.62 -12.14 9.32
C VAL A 158 2.53 -13.57 8.81
N ARG A 159 3.59 -14.00 8.10
CA ARG A 159 3.78 -15.40 7.77
C ARG A 159 4.64 -16.05 8.85
N VAL A 160 4.08 -16.99 9.56
CA VAL A 160 4.83 -17.86 10.48
C VAL A 160 5.43 -19.02 9.72
N GLY A 161 6.63 -19.47 10.12
CA GLY A 161 7.24 -20.67 9.56
C GLY A 161 6.39 -21.90 9.85
N ASP A 162 6.53 -22.91 9.00
CA ASP A 162 6.00 -24.21 9.32
C ASP A 162 6.82 -24.73 10.52
N SER A 163 6.19 -24.84 11.70
CA SER A 163 6.79 -25.53 12.81
C SER A 163 7.02 -26.96 12.34
N LEU A 164 8.28 -27.39 12.31
CA LEU A 164 8.59 -28.80 12.11
C LEU A 164 7.90 -29.62 13.21
N PRO A 165 7.30 -30.74 12.87
CA PRO A 165 6.68 -31.65 13.84
C PRO A 165 7.72 -32.18 14.83
#